data_224717e19e5aaf5fdaae595c6ad666b4
#
_entry.id   224717e19e5aaf5fdaae595c6ad666b4
#
_cell.length_a   1.000
_cell.length_b   1.000
_cell.length_c   1.000
_cell.angle_alpha   90.00
_cell.angle_beta   90.00
_cell.angle_gamma   90.00
#
_symmetry.space_group_name_H-M   'P 1'
#
loop_
_entity.id
_entity.type
_entity.pdbx_description
1 polymer ?
#
loop_
_entity_poly.entity_id
_entity_poly.type
_entity_poly.pdbx_seq_one_letter_code
_entity_poly.pdbx_strand_id
1 'polypeptide(L)'
;GKAVTLSEGEYNLSRMGLYNLKDNDMSSLKVTPGFKVTIYEDDNFNGKSKSYTASESFVGEEWNDKMSSLKVEAYGKSGLSGDYKLQNRNSGKFLDLDNNNTDNKTAIVQYDDEGIDATQIWTLTEIGGEKGVYSICTSVNKRQGMDVADWSKNDGAQVQLYEYSGNRNQQFIVVEKGDGYYQFVSCLSGKVIEIPSSSKDNGEWIKLYDNNGTNTQQWKFVSPSVYSGIANTESLSGMNLRKEGNTIIVTGAKGKELTIYDVSGRLIRCERVLSN
;
A
#
# COMPACT_ATOMS: atom_id res chain seq x y z
N GLY A 1 28.99 -18.02 9.31
CA GLY A 1 28.45 -18.84 8.23
C GLY A 1 28.70 -18.22 6.86
N LYS A 2 28.57 -18.98 5.80
CA LYS A 2 28.71 -18.52 4.42
C LYS A 2 27.37 -17.92 3.98
N ALA A 3 27.35 -16.68 3.48
CA ALA A 3 26.16 -16.09 2.89
C ALA A 3 25.99 -16.53 1.44
N VAL A 4 24.75 -16.86 1.04
CA VAL A 4 24.37 -17.24 -0.32
C VAL A 4 23.18 -16.38 -0.74
N THR A 5 23.17 -15.90 -1.98
CA THR A 5 22.04 -15.16 -2.54
C THR A 5 21.21 -16.12 -3.41
N LEU A 6 19.92 -16.17 -3.12
CA LEU A 6 18.95 -16.97 -3.86
C LEU A 6 17.95 -16.05 -4.58
N SER A 7 17.56 -16.42 -5.79
CA SER A 7 16.48 -15.79 -6.56
C SER A 7 15.13 -16.45 -6.28
N GLU A 8 14.06 -15.95 -6.87
CA GLU A 8 12.73 -16.58 -6.84
C GLU A 8 12.82 -18.06 -7.27
N GLY A 9 12.20 -18.94 -6.49
CA GLY A 9 12.20 -20.38 -6.74
C GLY A 9 12.04 -21.24 -5.50
N GLU A 10 12.05 -22.56 -5.73
CA GLU A 10 11.92 -23.60 -4.72
C GLU A 10 13.27 -24.29 -4.53
N TYR A 11 13.70 -24.49 -3.30
CA TYR A 11 15.01 -25.01 -2.93
C TYR A 11 14.85 -26.14 -1.91
N ASN A 12 14.81 -27.38 -2.40
CA ASN A 12 14.93 -28.58 -1.60
C ASN A 12 16.42 -28.90 -1.32
N LEU A 13 16.73 -29.91 -0.54
CA LEU A 13 18.11 -30.26 -0.18
C LEU A 13 19.01 -30.44 -1.41
N SER A 14 18.51 -31.11 -2.46
CA SER A 14 19.28 -31.30 -3.69
C SER A 14 19.64 -29.97 -4.36
N ARG A 15 18.68 -29.06 -4.48
CA ARG A 15 18.89 -27.74 -5.09
C ARG A 15 19.71 -26.82 -4.18
N MET A 16 19.50 -26.88 -2.88
CA MET A 16 20.29 -26.13 -1.90
C MET A 16 21.78 -26.50 -2.00
N GLY A 17 22.09 -27.79 -2.19
CA GLY A 17 23.43 -28.29 -2.38
C GLY A 17 24.18 -27.64 -3.56
N LEU A 18 23.47 -27.26 -4.63
CA LEU A 18 24.06 -26.54 -5.78
C LEU A 18 24.59 -25.16 -5.41
N TYR A 19 24.06 -24.53 -4.37
CA TYR A 19 24.47 -23.24 -3.83
C TYR A 19 25.39 -23.38 -2.61
N ASN A 20 25.82 -24.62 -2.24
CA ASN A 20 26.57 -24.93 -1.05
C ASN A 20 25.86 -24.50 0.26
N LEU A 21 24.53 -24.49 0.26
CA LEU A 21 23.73 -24.43 1.47
C LEU A 21 23.64 -25.82 2.09
N LYS A 22 23.89 -25.91 3.37
CA LYS A 22 23.81 -27.16 4.10
C LYS A 22 22.45 -27.32 4.75
N ASP A 23 22.07 -28.57 4.93
CA ASP A 23 20.95 -28.95 5.77
C ASP A 23 21.16 -28.45 7.21
N ASN A 24 20.12 -27.91 7.80
CA ASN A 24 20.15 -27.50 9.21
C ASN A 24 21.33 -26.57 9.60
N ASP A 25 21.64 -25.56 8.75
CA ASP A 25 22.79 -24.63 8.96
C ASP A 25 22.37 -23.15 8.83
N MET A 26 21.07 -22.83 8.95
CA MET A 26 20.58 -21.47 8.81
C MET A 26 20.32 -20.83 10.17
N SER A 27 21.00 -19.70 10.46
CA SER A 27 20.80 -18.90 11.68
C SER A 27 20.19 -17.54 11.42
N SER A 28 20.30 -17.02 10.18
CA SER A 28 19.83 -15.70 9.80
C SER A 28 19.47 -15.64 8.33
N LEU A 29 18.62 -14.69 7.95
CA LEU A 29 18.30 -14.45 6.55
C LEU A 29 18.13 -12.95 6.27
N LYS A 30 18.51 -12.55 5.06
CA LYS A 30 18.23 -11.24 4.52
C LYS A 30 17.20 -11.37 3.41
N VAL A 31 16.02 -10.79 3.62
CA VAL A 31 14.94 -10.76 2.61
C VAL A 31 14.99 -9.43 1.88
N THR A 32 15.07 -9.50 0.55
CA THR A 32 14.88 -8.32 -0.30
C THR A 32 13.41 -7.93 -0.24
N PRO A 33 13.04 -6.66 0.02
CA PRO A 33 11.65 -6.21 0.01
C PRO A 33 10.95 -6.58 -1.30
N GLY A 34 9.67 -6.90 -1.20
CA GLY A 34 8.88 -7.42 -2.32
C GLY A 34 8.91 -8.94 -2.47
N PHE A 35 9.72 -9.63 -1.66
CA PHE A 35 9.77 -11.10 -1.61
C PHE A 35 9.32 -11.64 -0.25
N LYS A 36 8.84 -12.88 -0.28
CA LYS A 36 8.57 -13.71 0.89
C LYS A 36 9.46 -14.94 0.82
N VAL A 37 10.13 -15.26 1.93
CA VAL A 37 10.86 -16.50 2.09
C VAL A 37 10.09 -17.38 3.08
N THR A 38 9.70 -18.59 2.64
CA THR A 38 9.11 -19.59 3.51
C THR A 38 10.12 -20.72 3.72
N ILE A 39 10.51 -20.96 4.95
CA ILE A 39 11.39 -22.06 5.35
C ILE A 39 10.59 -23.24 5.87
N TYR A 40 11.10 -24.44 5.70
CA TYR A 40 10.48 -25.70 6.11
C TYR A 40 11.47 -26.55 6.90
N GLU A 41 10.96 -27.23 7.93
CA GLU A 41 11.74 -28.12 8.81
C GLU A 41 12.26 -29.35 8.03
N ASP A 42 11.44 -29.90 7.11
CA ASP A 42 11.77 -31.08 6.35
C ASP A 42 12.08 -30.74 4.88
N ASP A 43 12.75 -31.68 4.21
CA ASP A 43 12.99 -31.58 2.76
C ASP A 43 11.68 -31.61 1.95
N ASN A 44 11.75 -31.12 0.72
CA ASN A 44 10.63 -31.07 -0.21
C ASN A 44 9.40 -30.34 0.34
N PHE A 45 9.65 -29.26 1.12
CA PHE A 45 8.64 -28.32 1.62
C PHE A 45 7.61 -28.95 2.56
N ASN A 46 8.04 -29.93 3.34
CA ASN A 46 7.24 -30.62 4.35
C ASN A 46 7.56 -30.14 5.78
N GLY A 47 6.83 -30.68 6.76
CA GLY A 47 6.98 -30.36 8.16
C GLY A 47 6.45 -28.98 8.55
N LYS A 48 6.93 -28.45 9.66
CA LYS A 48 6.62 -27.10 10.09
C LYS A 48 7.20 -26.08 9.13
N SER A 49 6.56 -24.93 9.00
CA SER A 49 7.06 -23.86 8.18
C SER A 49 6.92 -22.49 8.85
N LYS A 50 7.79 -21.55 8.44
CA LYS A 50 7.73 -20.15 8.85
C LYS A 50 8.05 -19.26 7.67
N SER A 51 7.27 -18.18 7.51
CA SER A 51 7.46 -17.21 6.44
C SER A 51 8.05 -15.91 6.96
N TYR A 52 8.91 -15.29 6.14
CA TYR A 52 9.58 -14.03 6.43
C TYR A 52 9.39 -13.08 5.25
N THR A 53 8.97 -11.86 5.52
CA THR A 53 8.85 -10.76 4.54
C THR A 53 9.82 -9.61 4.83
N ALA A 54 10.57 -9.74 5.92
CA ALA A 54 11.65 -8.85 6.32
C ALA A 54 12.87 -9.65 6.75
N SER A 55 14.02 -8.98 6.83
CA SER A 55 15.28 -9.61 7.24
C SER A 55 15.31 -9.89 8.73
N GLU A 56 15.87 -11.05 9.09
CA GLU A 56 16.11 -11.47 10.47
C GLU A 56 17.60 -11.72 10.71
N SER A 57 18.17 -11.02 11.69
CA SER A 57 19.55 -11.23 12.12
C SER A 57 19.73 -12.53 12.89
N PHE A 58 18.65 -13.05 13.47
CA PHE A 58 18.56 -14.36 14.10
C PHE A 58 17.13 -14.89 13.95
N VAL A 59 16.98 -16.08 13.39
CA VAL A 59 15.67 -16.69 13.12
C VAL A 59 14.94 -17.22 14.35
N GLY A 60 15.58 -17.13 15.51
CA GLY A 60 15.08 -17.64 16.78
C GLY A 60 15.48 -19.09 17.04
N GLU A 61 15.52 -19.48 18.33
CA GLU A 61 15.93 -20.83 18.80
C GLU A 61 15.10 -21.95 18.15
N GLU A 62 13.84 -21.69 17.87
CA GLU A 62 12.94 -22.67 17.24
C GLU A 62 13.39 -23.04 15.82
N TRP A 63 14.00 -22.09 15.08
CA TRP A 63 14.36 -22.25 13.67
C TRP A 63 15.85 -22.24 13.39
N ASN A 64 16.68 -21.94 14.40
CA ASN A 64 18.13 -22.01 14.25
C ASN A 64 18.55 -23.44 13.95
N ASP A 65 19.28 -23.63 12.87
CA ASP A 65 19.81 -24.93 12.43
C ASP A 65 18.73 -26.02 12.23
N LYS A 66 17.57 -25.64 11.66
CA LYS A 66 16.47 -26.60 11.43
C LYS A 66 15.84 -26.56 10.04
N MET A 67 16.32 -25.69 9.17
CA MET A 67 15.77 -25.57 7.83
C MET A 67 16.36 -26.63 6.88
N SER A 68 15.50 -27.45 6.25
CA SER A 68 15.87 -28.43 5.24
C SER A 68 15.39 -28.07 3.82
N SER A 69 14.44 -27.14 3.69
CA SER A 69 14.02 -26.62 2.39
C SER A 69 13.43 -25.21 2.52
N LEU A 70 13.40 -24.46 1.42
CA LEU A 70 12.82 -23.12 1.41
C LEU A 70 12.22 -22.76 0.06
N LYS A 71 11.29 -21.79 0.07
CA LYS A 71 10.72 -21.14 -1.10
C LYS A 71 11.00 -19.64 -1.04
N VAL A 72 11.36 -19.06 -2.18
CA VAL A 72 11.46 -17.61 -2.39
C VAL A 72 10.41 -17.22 -3.41
N GLU A 73 9.46 -16.41 -3.01
CA GLU A 73 8.31 -16.05 -3.84
C GLU A 73 8.17 -14.53 -3.93
N ALA A 74 7.75 -14.01 -5.10
CA ALA A 74 7.30 -12.63 -5.18
C ALA A 74 6.08 -12.45 -4.27
N TYR A 75 6.10 -11.39 -3.47
CA TYR A 75 5.08 -11.12 -2.44
C TYR A 75 4.32 -9.84 -2.71
N GLY A 76 4.96 -8.85 -3.32
CA GLY A 76 4.37 -7.57 -3.63
C GLY A 76 3.61 -7.55 -4.97
N LYS A 77 2.55 -6.76 -5.05
CA LYS A 77 1.77 -6.48 -6.26
C LYS A 77 2.33 -5.26 -6.97
N SER A 78 2.89 -5.44 -8.17
CA SER A 78 3.36 -4.35 -9.02
C SER A 78 2.23 -3.69 -9.82
N GLY A 79 2.53 -2.49 -10.37
CA GLY A 79 1.63 -1.80 -11.30
C GLY A 79 0.53 -0.99 -10.62
N LEU A 80 0.72 -0.61 -9.35
CA LEU A 80 -0.24 0.19 -8.57
C LEU A 80 0.21 1.64 -8.37
N SER A 81 1.19 2.12 -9.15
CA SER A 81 1.56 3.55 -9.08
C SER A 81 0.40 4.43 -9.53
N GLY A 82 0.13 5.48 -8.76
CA GLY A 82 -1.00 6.39 -9.02
C GLY A 82 -1.49 7.09 -7.76
N ASP A 83 -2.52 7.91 -7.93
CA ASP A 83 -3.16 8.63 -6.84
C ASP A 83 -4.44 7.90 -6.42
N TYR A 84 -4.61 7.65 -5.12
CA TYR A 84 -5.73 6.88 -4.54
C TYR A 84 -6.18 7.44 -3.20
N LYS A 85 -7.46 7.23 -2.89
CA LYS A 85 -7.96 7.21 -1.52
C LYS A 85 -7.86 5.78 -1.01
N LEU A 86 -7.42 5.60 0.23
CA LEU A 86 -7.20 4.28 0.82
C LEU A 86 -8.29 4.00 1.86
N GLN A 87 -9.27 3.16 1.48
CA GLN A 87 -10.44 2.84 2.30
C GLN A 87 -10.20 1.58 3.13
N ASN A 88 -10.37 1.67 4.45
CA ASN A 88 -10.26 0.53 5.33
C ASN A 88 -11.47 -0.42 5.20
N ARG A 89 -11.21 -1.73 5.12
CA ARG A 89 -12.27 -2.76 4.95
C ARG A 89 -13.20 -2.88 6.16
N ASN A 90 -12.69 -2.66 7.37
CA ASN A 90 -13.47 -2.81 8.59
C ASN A 90 -14.38 -1.61 8.87
N SER A 91 -13.83 -0.40 8.75
CA SER A 91 -14.54 0.83 9.12
C SER A 91 -15.27 1.48 7.95
N GLY A 92 -14.81 1.24 6.72
CA GLY A 92 -15.25 1.96 5.52
C GLY A 92 -14.69 3.38 5.41
N LYS A 93 -13.90 3.83 6.39
CA LYS A 93 -13.27 5.15 6.43
C LYS A 93 -11.98 5.19 5.61
N PHE A 94 -11.50 6.39 5.33
CA PHE A 94 -10.33 6.65 4.50
C PHE A 94 -9.13 7.09 5.33
N LEU A 95 -7.92 6.79 4.85
CA LEU A 95 -6.71 7.38 5.43
C LEU A 95 -6.66 8.87 5.17
N ASP A 96 -6.32 9.61 6.22
CA ASP A 96 -6.33 11.07 6.25
C ASP A 96 -5.17 11.61 7.09
N LEU A 97 -4.86 12.88 6.93
CA LEU A 97 -3.95 13.62 7.81
C LEU A 97 -4.73 14.25 8.94
N ASP A 98 -4.33 14.00 10.17
CA ASP A 98 -5.00 14.55 11.35
C ASP A 98 -5.09 16.08 11.30
N ASN A 99 -6.33 16.60 11.41
CA ASN A 99 -6.65 18.03 11.33
C ASN A 99 -6.12 18.71 10.04
N ASN A 100 -6.00 17.99 8.93
CA ASN A 100 -5.45 18.47 7.65
C ASN A 100 -4.05 19.08 7.80
N ASN A 101 -3.30 18.66 8.83
CA ASN A 101 -1.96 19.17 9.10
C ASN A 101 -0.93 18.44 8.19
N THR A 102 0.01 19.21 7.63
CA THR A 102 1.08 18.69 6.75
C THR A 102 2.46 18.82 7.37
N ASP A 103 2.58 19.09 8.66
CA ASP A 103 3.86 19.10 9.33
C ASP A 103 4.42 17.70 9.52
N ASN A 104 5.75 17.58 9.62
CA ASN A 104 6.38 16.32 10.00
C ASN A 104 5.85 15.85 11.36
N LYS A 105 5.64 14.54 11.51
CA LYS A 105 5.08 13.86 12.67
C LYS A 105 3.56 14.02 12.84
N THR A 106 2.86 14.58 11.84
CA THR A 106 1.40 14.55 11.83
C THR A 106 0.91 13.10 11.84
N ALA A 107 -0.09 12.82 12.66
CA ALA A 107 -0.73 11.51 12.70
C ALA A 107 -1.41 11.21 11.37
N ILE A 108 -1.26 9.98 10.90
CA ILE A 108 -2.09 9.46 9.83
C ILE A 108 -3.23 8.70 10.48
N VAL A 109 -4.46 9.14 10.22
CA VAL A 109 -5.68 8.68 10.89
C VAL A 109 -6.65 8.06 9.88
N GLN A 110 -7.71 7.42 10.38
CA GLN A 110 -8.89 7.18 9.56
C GLN A 110 -9.92 8.28 9.76
N TYR A 111 -10.63 8.65 8.69
CA TYR A 111 -11.68 9.66 8.74
C TYR A 111 -12.81 9.35 7.74
N ASP A 112 -13.99 9.95 7.92
CA ASP A 112 -15.09 9.87 6.97
C ASP A 112 -14.67 10.39 5.60
N ASP A 113 -15.39 10.01 4.56
CA ASP A 113 -15.13 10.49 3.20
C ASP A 113 -15.41 12.00 3.09
N GLU A 114 -14.39 12.79 2.88
CA GLU A 114 -14.48 14.24 2.67
C GLU A 114 -14.44 14.61 1.17
N GLY A 115 -14.77 13.65 0.30
CA GLY A 115 -14.85 13.88 -1.13
C GLY A 115 -13.47 13.99 -1.78
N ILE A 116 -13.17 15.14 -2.40
CA ILE A 116 -11.90 15.40 -3.09
C ILE A 116 -10.84 16.06 -2.19
N ASP A 117 -10.96 15.91 -0.87
CA ASP A 117 -9.95 16.47 0.03
C ASP A 117 -8.58 15.89 -0.27
N ALA A 118 -7.61 16.77 -0.49
CA ALA A 118 -6.25 16.40 -0.88
C ALA A 118 -5.51 15.64 0.22
N THR A 119 -5.89 15.80 1.50
CA THR A 119 -5.30 15.11 2.65
C THR A 119 -5.67 13.64 2.71
N GLN A 120 -6.78 13.24 2.05
CA GLN A 120 -7.20 11.85 1.88
C GLN A 120 -6.66 11.20 0.61
N ILE A 121 -5.90 11.92 -0.22
CA ILE A 121 -5.35 11.40 -1.47
C ILE A 121 -3.87 11.09 -1.28
N TRP A 122 -3.51 9.85 -1.60
CA TRP A 122 -2.16 9.31 -1.45
C TRP A 122 -1.58 8.91 -2.80
N THR A 123 -0.38 9.37 -3.08
CA THR A 123 0.38 9.00 -4.28
C THR A 123 1.25 7.78 -3.97
N LEU A 124 0.96 6.66 -4.61
CA LEU A 124 1.81 5.48 -4.59
C LEU A 124 2.83 5.56 -5.72
N THR A 125 4.11 5.38 -5.39
CA THR A 125 5.18 5.29 -6.39
C THR A 125 5.97 4.01 -6.16
N GLU A 126 5.97 3.12 -7.15
CA GLU A 126 6.73 1.86 -7.07
C GLU A 126 8.24 2.13 -7.09
N ILE A 127 8.97 1.51 -6.19
CA ILE A 127 10.42 1.69 -6.05
C ILE A 127 11.13 0.89 -7.16
N GLY A 128 11.96 1.58 -7.94
CA GLY A 128 12.67 0.94 -9.04
C GLY A 128 13.54 -0.24 -8.58
N GLY A 129 13.39 -1.39 -9.24
CA GLY A 129 14.14 -2.61 -8.93
C GLY A 129 13.58 -3.46 -7.77
N GLU A 130 12.50 -3.02 -7.11
CA GLU A 130 11.87 -3.74 -5.99
C GLU A 130 10.39 -3.97 -6.27
N LYS A 131 10.05 -5.17 -6.73
CA LYS A 131 8.71 -5.56 -7.17
C LYS A 131 7.67 -5.39 -6.07
N GLY A 132 6.65 -4.56 -6.33
CA GLY A 132 5.52 -4.35 -5.41
C GLY A 132 5.87 -3.59 -4.13
N VAL A 133 7.01 -2.87 -4.12
CA VAL A 133 7.42 -1.98 -3.02
C VAL A 133 7.13 -0.54 -3.41
N TYR A 134 6.50 0.20 -2.52
CA TYR A 134 6.05 1.57 -2.78
C TYR A 134 6.49 2.55 -1.69
N SER A 135 6.74 3.79 -2.10
CA SER A 135 6.52 4.95 -1.26
C SER A 135 5.06 5.38 -1.34
N ILE A 136 4.50 5.87 -0.25
CA ILE A 136 3.10 6.32 -0.15
C ILE A 136 3.14 7.74 0.38
N CYS A 137 3.09 8.71 -0.54
CA CYS A 137 3.22 10.12 -0.21
C CYS A 137 1.87 10.84 -0.25
N THR A 138 1.67 11.88 0.56
CA THR A 138 0.48 12.71 0.46
C THR A 138 0.44 13.45 -0.87
N SER A 139 -0.74 13.59 -1.48
CA SER A 139 -0.91 14.34 -2.72
C SER A 139 -0.74 15.84 -2.54
N VAL A 140 -0.97 16.35 -1.31
CA VAL A 140 -0.80 17.77 -0.96
C VAL A 140 0.64 18.22 -1.20
N ASN A 141 1.58 17.35 -0.80
CA ASN A 141 3.00 17.64 -0.89
C ASN A 141 3.76 16.32 -1.10
N LYS A 142 4.04 15.97 -2.34
CA LYS A 142 4.68 14.69 -2.71
C LYS A 142 6.10 14.49 -2.13
N ARG A 143 6.58 15.41 -1.29
CA ARG A 143 7.85 15.29 -0.56
C ARG A 143 7.69 14.63 0.81
N GLN A 144 6.46 14.42 1.28
CA GLN A 144 6.18 13.80 2.56
C GLN A 144 5.34 12.54 2.33
N GLY A 145 5.64 11.50 3.10
CA GLY A 145 4.98 10.22 2.98
C GLY A 145 4.81 9.51 4.33
N MET A 146 4.21 8.35 4.25
CA MET A 146 4.06 7.46 5.40
C MET A 146 5.42 7.05 5.93
N ASP A 147 5.59 7.19 7.25
CA ASP A 147 6.82 6.95 7.99
C ASP A 147 6.52 6.18 9.27
N VAL A 148 7.22 5.08 9.50
CA VAL A 148 7.16 4.38 10.79
C VAL A 148 8.02 5.15 11.77
N ALA A 149 7.37 5.73 12.78
CA ALA A 149 8.00 6.57 13.78
C ALA A 149 9.15 5.85 14.50
N ASP A 150 10.23 6.57 14.73
CA ASP A 150 11.39 6.12 15.51
C ASP A 150 12.01 4.80 15.04
N TRP A 151 11.80 4.43 13.78
CA TRP A 151 12.26 3.14 13.22
C TRP A 151 11.79 1.94 14.03
N SER A 152 10.63 2.06 14.67
CA SER A 152 10.09 1.03 15.54
C SER A 152 9.69 -0.22 14.76
N LYS A 153 10.04 -1.40 15.28
CA LYS A 153 9.63 -2.71 14.75
C LYS A 153 8.59 -3.40 15.62
N ASN A 154 8.11 -2.72 16.65
CA ASN A 154 7.21 -3.28 17.65
C ASN A 154 5.74 -3.14 17.21
N ASP A 155 4.88 -3.99 17.77
CA ASP A 155 3.44 -3.78 17.70
C ASP A 155 3.05 -2.44 18.34
N GLY A 156 2.07 -1.77 17.73
CA GLY A 156 1.66 -0.46 18.16
C GLY A 156 2.57 0.69 17.67
N ALA A 157 3.62 0.40 16.86
CA ALA A 157 4.43 1.44 16.26
C ALA A 157 3.57 2.39 15.42
N GLN A 158 3.70 3.67 15.66
CA GLN A 158 2.90 4.71 15.02
C GLN A 158 3.35 4.92 13.57
N VAL A 159 2.37 5.15 12.68
CA VAL A 159 2.63 5.58 11.30
C VAL A 159 2.24 7.06 11.21
N GLN A 160 3.19 7.86 10.78
CA GLN A 160 3.09 9.32 10.75
C GLN A 160 3.41 9.87 9.36
N LEU A 161 3.11 11.13 9.12
CA LEU A 161 3.63 11.86 7.97
C LEU A 161 5.05 12.36 8.27
N TYR A 162 5.97 12.15 7.34
CA TYR A 162 7.34 12.67 7.47
C TYR A 162 7.96 12.96 6.10
N GLU A 163 8.97 13.84 6.07
CA GLU A 163 9.75 14.09 4.85
C GLU A 163 10.31 12.77 4.30
N TYR A 164 10.06 12.52 3.00
CA TYR A 164 10.46 11.27 2.37
C TYR A 164 11.95 11.27 2.06
N SER A 165 12.67 10.35 2.67
CA SER A 165 14.13 10.17 2.53
C SER A 165 14.50 8.87 1.80
N GLY A 166 13.51 8.04 1.42
CA GLY A 166 13.75 6.77 0.74
C GLY A 166 14.22 5.64 1.65
N ASN A 167 14.13 5.80 2.96
CA ASN A 167 14.52 4.77 3.93
C ASN A 167 13.47 3.67 4.10
N ARG A 168 13.84 2.52 4.65
CA ARG A 168 12.98 1.35 4.81
C ARG A 168 11.78 1.55 5.73
N ASN A 169 11.85 2.47 6.69
CA ASN A 169 10.72 2.84 7.53
C ASN A 169 9.65 3.67 6.78
N GLN A 170 9.93 4.07 5.52
CA GLN A 170 9.03 4.82 4.64
C GLN A 170 8.62 4.02 3.38
N GLN A 171 8.91 2.73 3.36
CA GLN A 171 8.63 1.85 2.22
C GLN A 171 7.75 0.69 2.64
N PHE A 172 6.78 0.38 1.80
CA PHE A 172 5.78 -0.65 2.08
C PHE A 172 5.61 -1.58 0.89
N ILE A 173 5.53 -2.89 1.17
CA ILE A 173 5.13 -3.88 0.19
C ILE A 173 3.61 -3.86 0.12
N VAL A 174 3.04 -3.72 -1.07
CA VAL A 174 1.59 -3.82 -1.28
C VAL A 174 1.23 -5.24 -1.66
N VAL A 175 0.43 -5.91 -0.84
CA VAL A 175 0.08 -7.33 -1.01
C VAL A 175 -1.41 -7.48 -1.30
N GLU A 176 -1.74 -8.11 -2.42
CA GLU A 176 -3.13 -8.39 -2.80
C GLU A 176 -3.76 -9.46 -1.88
N LYS A 177 -4.98 -9.20 -1.37
CA LYS A 177 -5.71 -10.09 -0.45
C LYS A 177 -6.99 -10.67 -1.07
N GLY A 178 -7.26 -10.37 -2.33
CA GLY A 178 -8.50 -10.73 -3.00
C GLY A 178 -9.59 -9.66 -2.86
N ASP A 179 -10.66 -9.77 -3.64
CA ASP A 179 -11.83 -8.88 -3.64
C ASP A 179 -11.47 -7.38 -3.82
N GLY A 180 -10.33 -7.06 -4.41
CA GLY A 180 -9.82 -5.69 -4.58
C GLY A 180 -9.28 -5.06 -3.31
N TYR A 181 -8.96 -5.86 -2.29
CA TYR A 181 -8.32 -5.41 -1.05
C TYR A 181 -6.84 -5.75 -1.02
N TYR A 182 -6.08 -4.92 -0.32
CA TYR A 182 -4.63 -4.98 -0.20
C TYR A 182 -4.20 -4.80 1.25
N GLN A 183 -2.99 -5.29 1.57
CA GLN A 183 -2.28 -4.98 2.81
C GLN A 183 -1.03 -4.18 2.49
N PHE A 184 -0.67 -3.27 3.39
CA PHE A 184 0.60 -2.53 3.36
C PHE A 184 1.53 -3.12 4.41
N VAL A 185 2.58 -3.78 3.96
CA VAL A 185 3.57 -4.47 4.81
C VAL A 185 4.82 -3.60 4.91
N SER A 186 5.21 -3.21 6.09
CA SER A 186 6.43 -2.42 6.33
C SER A 186 7.68 -3.16 5.88
N CYS A 187 8.49 -2.55 5.02
CA CYS A 187 9.79 -3.09 4.61
C CYS A 187 10.82 -3.11 5.75
N LEU A 188 10.55 -2.38 6.83
CA LEU A 188 11.41 -2.34 8.01
C LEU A 188 11.21 -3.55 8.93
N SER A 189 9.96 -3.99 9.14
CA SER A 189 9.60 -4.94 10.19
C SER A 189 8.80 -6.16 9.72
N GLY A 190 8.22 -6.12 8.51
CA GLY A 190 7.27 -7.14 8.05
C GLY A 190 5.87 -7.02 8.67
N LYS A 191 5.65 -6.08 9.58
CA LYS A 191 4.34 -5.79 10.16
C LYS A 191 3.46 -5.02 9.18
N VAL A 192 2.14 -5.04 9.41
CA VAL A 192 1.15 -4.43 8.52
C VAL A 192 0.48 -3.22 9.16
N ILE A 193 0.04 -2.29 8.32
CA ILE A 193 -0.75 -1.13 8.77
C ILE A 193 -2.13 -1.59 9.20
N GLU A 194 -2.54 -1.18 10.40
CA GLU A 194 -3.81 -1.55 11.03
C GLU A 194 -4.53 -0.36 11.65
N ILE A 195 -5.86 -0.42 11.65
CA ILE A 195 -6.70 0.37 12.53
C ILE A 195 -6.81 -0.36 13.87
N PRO A 196 -6.23 0.17 14.96
CA PRO A 196 -6.21 -0.50 16.27
C PRO A 196 -7.62 -0.77 16.81
N SER A 197 -7.74 -1.84 17.61
CA SER A 197 -8.96 -2.17 18.36
C SER A 197 -10.23 -2.27 17.53
N SER A 198 -10.12 -2.47 16.20
CA SER A 198 -11.24 -2.46 15.27
C SER A 198 -12.08 -1.17 15.33
N SER A 199 -11.47 -0.05 15.68
CA SER A 199 -12.13 1.25 15.83
C SER A 199 -12.85 1.64 14.54
N LYS A 200 -13.99 2.31 14.70
CA LYS A 200 -14.77 2.95 13.61
C LYS A 200 -14.88 4.47 13.82
N ASP A 201 -14.15 5.00 14.78
CA ASP A 201 -14.18 6.42 15.11
C ASP A 201 -13.28 7.21 14.16
N ASN A 202 -13.66 8.46 13.88
CA ASN A 202 -12.80 9.42 13.20
C ASN A 202 -11.61 9.78 14.08
N GLY A 203 -10.46 10.01 13.47
CA GLY A 203 -9.25 10.41 14.18
C GLY A 203 -8.47 9.23 14.81
N GLU A 204 -8.91 7.97 14.61
CA GLU A 204 -8.12 6.84 15.10
C GLU A 204 -6.80 6.73 14.32
N TRP A 205 -5.68 6.77 15.03
CA TRP A 205 -4.33 6.77 14.47
C TRP A 205 -3.92 5.37 14.00
N ILE A 206 -3.51 5.23 12.75
CA ILE A 206 -3.01 3.95 12.22
C ILE A 206 -1.68 3.55 12.85
N LYS A 207 -1.51 2.26 13.04
CA LYS A 207 -0.30 1.67 13.66
C LYS A 207 0.14 0.41 12.93
N LEU A 208 1.33 -0.06 13.24
CA LEU A 208 1.82 -1.35 12.78
C LEU A 208 1.49 -2.46 13.79
N TYR A 209 1.04 -3.61 13.28
CA TYR A 209 0.84 -4.84 14.06
C TYR A 209 1.25 -6.06 13.25
N ASP A 210 1.43 -7.18 13.93
CA ASP A 210 1.61 -8.47 13.27
C ASP A 210 0.45 -8.77 12.33
N ASN A 211 0.75 -9.42 11.21
CA ASN A 211 -0.27 -9.79 10.23
C ASN A 211 -1.17 -10.90 10.78
N ASN A 212 -2.39 -10.56 11.15
CA ASN A 212 -3.43 -11.46 11.64
C ASN A 212 -4.56 -11.71 10.63
N GLY A 213 -4.48 -11.08 9.44
CA GLY A 213 -5.43 -11.25 8.34
C GLY A 213 -6.80 -10.59 8.53
N THR A 214 -7.00 -9.81 9.59
CA THR A 214 -8.29 -9.15 9.86
C THR A 214 -8.61 -8.04 8.86
N ASN A 215 -9.89 -7.65 8.79
CA ASN A 215 -10.35 -6.57 7.92
C ASN A 215 -9.77 -5.19 8.31
N THR A 216 -9.33 -5.02 9.57
CA THR A 216 -8.65 -3.80 10.05
C THR A 216 -7.32 -3.54 9.35
N GLN A 217 -6.70 -4.59 8.82
CA GLN A 217 -5.42 -4.58 8.10
C GLN A 217 -5.58 -4.55 6.58
N GLN A 218 -6.81 -4.41 6.06
CA GLN A 218 -7.09 -4.49 4.64
C GLN A 218 -7.66 -3.18 4.09
N TRP A 219 -7.17 -2.78 2.93
CA TRP A 219 -7.42 -1.48 2.34
C TRP A 219 -7.81 -1.61 0.88
N LYS A 220 -8.77 -0.83 0.44
CA LYS A 220 -9.19 -0.75 -0.95
C LYS A 220 -8.65 0.53 -1.56
N PHE A 221 -8.11 0.42 -2.77
CA PHE A 221 -7.77 1.57 -3.58
C PHE A 221 -9.02 2.11 -4.27
N VAL A 222 -9.39 3.31 -3.88
CA VAL A 222 -10.49 4.04 -4.50
C VAL A 222 -9.86 5.16 -5.31
N SER A 223 -10.12 5.17 -6.61
CA SER A 223 -9.69 6.29 -7.44
C SER A 223 -10.22 7.56 -6.80
N PRO A 224 -9.39 8.61 -6.61
CA PRO A 224 -9.93 9.89 -6.23
C PRO A 224 -10.87 10.24 -7.37
N SER A 225 -12.15 10.01 -7.18
CA SER A 225 -13.10 10.45 -8.17
C SER A 225 -12.95 11.96 -8.19
N VAL A 226 -12.44 12.49 -9.29
CA VAL A 226 -13.04 13.71 -9.78
C VAL A 226 -14.52 13.45 -9.57
N TYR A 227 -15.10 14.14 -8.61
CA TYR A 227 -16.52 14.00 -8.30
C TYR A 227 -17.24 14.07 -9.63
N SER A 228 -17.66 12.94 -10.17
CA SER A 228 -18.73 12.91 -11.14
C SER A 228 -20.05 13.09 -10.37
N GLY A 229 -19.96 13.75 -9.24
CA GLY A 229 -21.01 14.48 -8.62
C GLY A 229 -21.06 15.79 -9.34
N ILE A 230 -21.80 15.81 -10.41
CA ILE A 230 -22.73 16.91 -10.59
C ILE A 230 -23.66 16.79 -9.37
N ALA A 231 -23.14 17.17 -8.21
CA ALA A 231 -23.95 17.47 -7.05
C ALA A 231 -24.69 18.74 -7.42
N ASN A 232 -26.00 18.63 -7.61
CA ASN A 232 -26.88 19.68 -8.11
C ASN A 232 -26.47 20.22 -9.47
N THR A 233 -26.75 19.48 -10.52
CA THR A 233 -27.53 20.10 -11.56
C THR A 233 -28.79 20.62 -10.87
N GLU A 234 -28.85 21.89 -10.52
CA GLU A 234 -30.07 22.59 -10.91
C GLU A 234 -30.27 22.08 -12.32
N SER A 235 -31.37 21.35 -12.53
CA SER A 235 -31.76 20.80 -13.80
C SER A 235 -31.67 21.92 -14.82
N LEU A 236 -30.53 22.07 -15.48
CA LEU A 236 -30.44 22.79 -16.73
C LEU A 236 -31.22 21.90 -17.69
N SER A 237 -32.54 22.14 -17.73
CA SER A 237 -33.49 21.33 -18.45
C SER A 237 -32.94 21.09 -19.86
N GLY A 238 -32.67 19.81 -20.17
CA GLY A 238 -32.22 19.38 -21.47
C GLY A 238 -30.73 19.03 -21.62
N MET A 239 -29.88 19.15 -20.60
CA MET A 239 -28.49 18.67 -20.65
C MET A 239 -28.35 17.29 -20.04
N ASN A 240 -27.64 16.40 -20.74
CA ASN A 240 -27.25 15.11 -20.21
C ASN A 240 -25.71 14.97 -20.27
N LEU A 241 -25.13 14.51 -19.17
CA LEU A 241 -23.73 14.12 -19.10
C LEU A 241 -23.60 12.61 -18.93
N ARG A 242 -22.74 11.98 -19.72
CA ARG A 242 -22.36 10.58 -19.51
C ARG A 242 -20.87 10.39 -19.75
N LYS A 243 -20.29 9.40 -19.07
CA LYS A 243 -18.90 9.00 -19.26
C LYS A 243 -18.86 7.72 -20.10
N GLU A 244 -18.05 7.72 -21.15
CA GLU A 244 -17.70 6.52 -21.92
C GLU A 244 -16.17 6.37 -21.94
N GLY A 245 -15.64 5.40 -21.20
CA GLY A 245 -14.18 5.25 -21.05
C GLY A 245 -13.56 6.50 -20.43
N ASN A 246 -12.61 7.13 -21.14
CA ASN A 246 -11.96 8.38 -20.73
C ASN A 246 -12.62 9.64 -21.32
N THR A 247 -13.76 9.51 -21.97
CA THR A 247 -14.46 10.62 -22.62
C THR A 247 -15.69 11.02 -21.83
N ILE A 248 -15.89 12.32 -21.65
CA ILE A 248 -17.12 12.91 -21.12
C ILE A 248 -17.95 13.36 -22.32
N ILE A 249 -19.17 12.81 -22.45
CA ILE A 249 -20.12 13.18 -23.49
C ILE A 249 -21.17 14.08 -22.88
N VAL A 250 -21.31 15.27 -23.44
CA VAL A 250 -22.32 16.26 -23.04
C VAL A 250 -23.31 16.42 -24.19
N THR A 251 -24.58 16.17 -23.93
CA THR A 251 -25.66 16.39 -24.92
C THR A 251 -26.67 17.40 -24.40
N GLY A 252 -27.37 18.10 -25.32
CA GLY A 252 -28.34 19.13 -24.96
C GLY A 252 -27.72 20.48 -24.54
N ALA A 253 -26.42 20.67 -24.74
CA ALA A 253 -25.69 21.87 -24.31
C ALA A 253 -25.50 22.92 -25.44
N LYS A 254 -26.18 22.80 -26.56
CA LYS A 254 -26.01 23.71 -27.71
C LYS A 254 -26.09 25.17 -27.30
N GLY A 255 -25.09 25.95 -27.69
CA GLY A 255 -24.97 27.37 -27.38
C GLY A 255 -24.51 27.67 -25.95
N LYS A 256 -24.24 26.67 -25.12
CA LYS A 256 -23.69 26.82 -23.77
C LYS A 256 -22.17 26.77 -23.83
N GLU A 257 -21.54 27.39 -22.85
CA GLU A 257 -20.10 27.26 -22.60
C GLU A 257 -19.86 26.13 -21.62
N LEU A 258 -18.97 25.19 -21.97
CA LEU A 258 -18.51 24.11 -21.11
C LEU A 258 -17.13 24.44 -20.60
N THR A 259 -17.00 24.60 -19.30
CA THR A 259 -15.74 24.88 -18.66
C THR A 259 -15.37 23.68 -17.77
N ILE A 260 -14.20 23.09 -18.03
CA ILE A 260 -13.69 21.92 -17.30
C ILE A 260 -12.49 22.37 -16.49
N TYR A 261 -12.52 22.09 -15.19
CA TYR A 261 -11.42 22.32 -14.26
C TYR A 261 -10.87 20.97 -13.77
N ASP A 262 -9.57 20.93 -13.44
CA ASP A 262 -9.01 19.82 -12.68
C ASP A 262 -9.38 19.95 -11.18
N VAL A 263 -9.01 18.93 -10.41
CA VAL A 263 -9.32 18.86 -8.96
C VAL A 263 -8.65 19.98 -8.14
N SER A 264 -7.65 20.66 -8.69
CA SER A 264 -7.00 21.81 -8.08
C SER A 264 -7.68 23.16 -8.46
N GLY A 265 -8.76 23.11 -9.24
CA GLY A 265 -9.44 24.29 -9.75
C GLY A 265 -8.76 24.93 -10.97
N ARG A 266 -7.74 24.28 -11.55
CA ARG A 266 -7.07 24.77 -12.75
C ARG A 266 -7.92 24.48 -13.97
N LEU A 267 -8.17 25.49 -14.80
CA LEU A 267 -8.87 25.35 -16.07
C LEU A 267 -8.15 24.36 -17.00
N ILE A 268 -8.82 23.25 -17.35
CA ILE A 268 -8.34 22.29 -18.35
C ILE A 268 -8.84 22.67 -19.72
N ARG A 269 -10.13 23.00 -19.85
CA ARG A 269 -10.77 23.29 -21.14
C ARG A 269 -11.95 24.22 -20.95
N CYS A 270 -12.12 25.13 -21.91
CA CYS A 270 -13.31 25.93 -22.04
C CYS A 270 -13.71 25.90 -23.54
N GLU A 271 -14.91 25.41 -23.83
CA GLU A 271 -15.41 25.32 -25.21
C GLU A 271 -16.88 25.69 -25.26
N ARG A 272 -17.25 26.38 -26.32
CA ARG A 272 -18.64 26.62 -26.65
C ARG A 272 -19.18 25.44 -27.47
N VAL A 273 -20.23 24.80 -26.97
CA VAL A 273 -20.85 23.67 -27.67
C VAL A 273 -21.62 24.18 -28.91
N LEU A 274 -21.13 23.84 -30.08
CA LEU A 274 -21.68 24.35 -31.36
C LEU A 274 -22.77 23.45 -31.96
N SER A 275 -22.79 22.15 -31.57
CA SER A 275 -23.76 21.15 -32.04
C SER A 275 -24.27 20.29 -30.90
N ASN A 276 -25.41 19.61 -31.11
CA ASN A 276 -25.93 18.61 -30.19
C ASN A 276 -25.26 17.27 -30.46
#